data_e8debc151e313f4542d09eb49ae9ee7f
#
_entry.id   e8debc151e313f4542d09eb49ae9ee7f
#
_cell.length_a   1.000
_cell.length_b   1.000
_cell.length_c   1.000
_cell.angle_alpha   90.00
_cell.angle_beta   90.00
_cell.angle_gamma   90.00
#
_symmetry.space_group_name_H-M   'P 1'
#
loop_
_entity.id
_entity.type
_entity.pdbx_description
1 polymer ?
#
loop_
_entity_poly.entity_id
_entity_poly.type
_entity_poly.pdbx_seq_one_letter_code
_entity_poly.pdbx_strand_id
1 'polypeptide(L)'
;SIKNVKVLVRENDTSYYKNAIDSVFSEGHLYNIVKDKKHKKFNLVQIIDHYPLSQQKIDSIHQVINDLTFYENIVYKKSSDLHLMMLFINKDVFNSKSRGTLISDVHKIANSYNHLFKNWKFSGLPFIRSYIMTIVKSELTLFVLLALFVTSALLFLFFRSFKVVIISLVVVIVGVIWSMGIIGFLDYELTSLTALIPPLIIVIGIPNCIYLINKYQQEYKNHGDKFKALDKIIQKVGNATFLTNATTALGFGTFVFTNSSIMIEFGLISFINILCIFIISICLVPIIYSYLPPPKNKHTKHLDRKWIFNFVNTLVIFSSNYRKQVYIITLIFLGLGFYGISLMHTTGNFTDDFPKNGQIVKDLKFFEKELNGLLPFEIVLSYKDTVYKNFSNIAKIQDLQESLKSEKYLSKSLSIVDAMKFISQSYSNGKKSKYDLDFSKSKDQKYFSRIIKSKYFKNTFDKSKIDNSNGFVSSFLDSTHLTTRITLQIADIGTASMDSLISRINYKIDSIINPEQFLYETAKNQNNLNSIYKSNKIIRFRVKKKLTNGDLISSNNFPSSINSIDSLYGNKAFNNAIVESVASLKVGSDITGS
;
A
#
# COMPACT_ATOMS: atom_id res chain seq x y z
N SER A 1 20.73 12.79 -19.73
CA SER A 1 19.87 11.94 -20.59
C SER A 1 18.57 11.55 -19.88
N ILE A 2 18.60 10.96 -18.68
CA ILE A 2 17.37 10.52 -17.95
C ILE A 2 16.43 11.70 -17.68
N LYS A 3 16.93 12.86 -17.27
CA LYS A 3 16.10 14.06 -16.98
C LYS A 3 15.32 14.57 -18.20
N ASN A 4 15.80 14.27 -19.40
CA ASN A 4 15.21 14.76 -20.66
C ASN A 4 14.22 13.78 -21.28
N VAL A 5 13.80 12.73 -20.56
CA VAL A 5 12.78 11.79 -21.05
C VAL A 5 11.45 12.50 -21.14
N LYS A 6 10.91 12.56 -22.36
CA LYS A 6 9.59 13.12 -22.66
C LYS A 6 8.64 12.00 -22.99
N VAL A 7 7.45 12.04 -22.42
CA VAL A 7 6.36 11.10 -22.71
C VAL A 7 5.14 11.84 -23.24
N LEU A 8 4.38 11.15 -24.06
CA LEU A 8 3.11 11.64 -24.58
C LEU A 8 2.04 11.47 -23.50
N VAL A 9 1.49 12.57 -23.02
CA VAL A 9 0.38 12.60 -22.07
C VAL A 9 -0.89 12.95 -22.83
N ARG A 10 -1.98 12.22 -22.57
CA ARG A 10 -3.33 12.53 -23.10
C ARG A 10 -4.17 13.05 -21.95
N GLU A 11 -4.73 14.22 -22.14
CA GLU A 11 -5.63 14.89 -21.21
C GLU A 11 -6.75 15.56 -22.00
N ASN A 12 -8.01 15.24 -21.72
CA ASN A 12 -9.21 15.83 -22.35
C ASN A 12 -9.09 15.96 -23.89
N ASP A 13 -8.88 14.85 -24.59
CA ASP A 13 -8.72 14.78 -26.07
C ASP A 13 -7.48 15.50 -26.65
N THR A 14 -6.65 16.10 -25.83
CA THR A 14 -5.38 16.68 -26.26
C THR A 14 -4.21 15.77 -25.95
N SER A 15 -3.24 15.69 -26.85
CA SER A 15 -2.00 14.92 -26.68
C SER A 15 -0.81 15.86 -26.75
N TYR A 16 0.04 15.88 -25.72
CA TYR A 16 1.23 16.72 -25.70
C TYR A 16 2.42 15.99 -25.08
N TYR A 17 3.63 16.40 -25.46
CA TYR A 17 4.84 15.86 -24.86
C TYR A 17 5.21 16.63 -23.60
N LYS A 18 5.35 15.92 -22.49
CA LYS A 18 5.75 16.49 -21.19
C LYS A 18 7.02 15.85 -20.69
N ASN A 19 7.86 16.63 -19.99
CA ASN A 19 8.99 16.06 -19.27
C ASN A 19 8.46 15.12 -18.19
N ALA A 20 8.88 13.87 -18.26
CA ALA A 20 8.41 12.83 -17.36
C ALA A 20 9.06 12.88 -15.98
N ILE A 21 10.23 13.49 -15.88
CA ILE A 21 11.04 13.55 -14.66
C ILE A 21 11.24 15.01 -14.29
N ASP A 22 10.72 15.40 -13.14
CA ASP A 22 10.85 16.77 -12.62
C ASP A 22 12.26 17.00 -12.10
N SER A 23 12.83 16.06 -11.37
CA SER A 23 14.19 16.16 -10.85
C SER A 23 14.85 14.79 -10.67
N VAL A 24 16.18 14.81 -10.67
CA VAL A 24 17.03 13.65 -10.39
C VAL A 24 17.88 14.00 -9.19
N PHE A 25 17.91 13.11 -8.20
CA PHE A 25 18.73 13.25 -7.02
C PHE A 25 19.65 12.03 -6.87
N SER A 26 20.94 12.25 -6.94
CA SER A 26 21.96 11.22 -6.83
C SER A 26 23.21 11.84 -6.22
N GLU A 27 24.24 11.05 -6.01
CA GLU A 27 25.53 11.54 -5.50
C GLU A 27 26.11 12.68 -6.35
N GLY A 28 25.90 12.66 -7.68
CA GLY A 28 26.29 13.74 -8.58
C GLY A 28 25.48 15.04 -8.46
N HIS A 29 24.36 15.00 -7.72
CA HIS A 29 23.45 16.15 -7.55
C HIS A 29 23.38 16.62 -6.09
N LEU A 30 24.36 16.24 -5.26
CA LEU A 30 24.40 16.65 -3.86
C LEU A 30 24.69 18.14 -3.73
N TYR A 31 24.04 18.74 -2.73
CA TYR A 31 24.24 20.13 -2.39
C TYR A 31 24.95 20.24 -1.03
N ASN A 32 25.86 21.20 -0.96
CA ASN A 32 26.41 21.65 0.31
C ASN A 32 25.82 23.01 0.66
N ILE A 33 25.61 23.26 1.93
CA ILE A 33 25.18 24.56 2.42
C ILE A 33 26.44 25.36 2.73
N VAL A 34 26.67 26.45 2.01
CA VAL A 34 27.87 27.27 2.15
C VAL A 34 27.48 28.70 2.58
N LYS A 35 28.30 29.32 3.43
CA LYS A 35 28.13 30.71 3.82
C LYS A 35 28.53 31.66 2.70
N ASP A 36 27.60 32.43 2.23
CA ASP A 36 27.90 33.60 1.38
C ASP A 36 28.25 34.79 2.30
N LYS A 37 29.53 35.10 2.39
CA LYS A 37 30.04 36.19 3.23
C LYS A 37 29.59 37.56 2.72
N LYS A 38 29.43 37.74 1.40
CA LYS A 38 29.06 39.00 0.77
C LYS A 38 27.60 39.38 1.08
N HIS A 39 26.67 38.45 0.89
CA HIS A 39 25.23 38.66 1.12
C HIS A 39 24.77 38.24 2.49
N LYS A 40 25.66 37.69 3.34
CA LYS A 40 25.36 37.16 4.70
C LYS A 40 24.17 36.22 4.70
N LYS A 41 24.14 35.23 3.77
CA LYS A 41 23.10 34.19 3.66
C LYS A 41 23.75 32.81 3.50
N PHE A 42 22.95 31.76 3.67
CA PHE A 42 23.33 30.41 3.28
C PHE A 42 22.90 30.18 1.83
N ASN A 43 23.80 29.65 1.02
CA ASN A 43 23.52 29.21 -0.33
C ASN A 43 23.63 27.69 -0.41
N LEU A 44 22.68 27.07 -1.09
CA LEU A 44 22.79 25.68 -1.53
C LEU A 44 23.68 25.68 -2.78
N VAL A 45 24.86 25.12 -2.67
CA VAL A 45 25.82 25.02 -3.77
C VAL A 45 25.95 23.55 -4.15
N GLN A 46 25.78 23.24 -5.43
CA GLN A 46 26.00 21.90 -5.92
C GLN A 46 27.48 21.53 -5.75
N ILE A 47 27.76 20.32 -5.22
CA ILE A 47 29.12 19.88 -4.93
C ILE A 47 29.89 19.63 -6.24
N ILE A 48 29.22 19.10 -7.27
CA ILE A 48 29.74 18.89 -8.61
C ILE A 48 29.06 19.90 -9.52
N ASP A 49 29.80 20.91 -9.95
CA ASP A 49 29.31 22.03 -10.73
C ASP A 49 29.48 21.86 -12.25
N HIS A 50 30.50 21.13 -12.68
CA HIS A 50 30.80 20.89 -14.10
C HIS A 50 31.59 19.60 -14.34
N TYR A 51 31.54 19.09 -15.57
CA TYR A 51 32.28 17.93 -16.06
C TYR A 51 33.06 18.31 -17.33
N PRO A 52 34.22 17.69 -17.64
CA PRO A 52 34.90 16.62 -16.88
C PRO A 52 35.70 17.15 -15.69
N LEU A 53 35.99 16.26 -14.72
CA LEU A 53 36.73 16.58 -13.50
C LEU A 53 38.12 15.99 -13.55
N SER A 54 39.14 16.73 -13.04
CA SER A 54 40.47 16.17 -12.79
C SER A 54 40.43 15.20 -11.59
N GLN A 55 41.36 14.24 -11.54
CA GLN A 55 41.45 13.27 -10.46
C GLN A 55 41.57 13.96 -9.08
N GLN A 56 42.40 14.99 -8.97
CA GLN A 56 42.52 15.76 -7.72
C GLN A 56 41.23 16.42 -7.28
N LYS A 57 40.39 16.87 -8.22
CA LYS A 57 39.10 17.46 -7.91
C LYS A 57 38.10 16.39 -7.50
N ILE A 58 38.13 15.19 -8.09
CA ILE A 58 37.33 14.04 -7.70
C ILE A 58 37.65 13.62 -6.26
N ASP A 59 38.92 13.50 -5.91
CA ASP A 59 39.39 13.13 -4.60
C ASP A 59 38.93 14.14 -3.53
N SER A 60 39.05 15.44 -3.84
CA SER A 60 38.55 16.52 -2.98
C SER A 60 37.04 16.47 -2.79
N ILE A 61 36.27 16.23 -3.87
CA ILE A 61 34.80 16.09 -3.82
C ILE A 61 34.41 14.88 -2.97
N HIS A 62 35.08 13.74 -3.14
CA HIS A 62 34.86 12.54 -2.38
C HIS A 62 35.08 12.77 -0.88
N GLN A 63 36.09 13.52 -0.51
CA GLN A 63 36.34 13.93 0.86
C GLN A 63 35.20 14.80 1.41
N VAL A 64 34.73 15.80 0.64
CA VAL A 64 33.61 16.66 1.02
C VAL A 64 32.33 15.84 1.22
N ILE A 65 32.00 14.92 0.30
CA ILE A 65 30.83 14.06 0.43
C ILE A 65 30.91 13.17 1.67
N ASN A 66 32.10 12.61 1.94
CA ASN A 66 32.34 11.77 3.12
C ASN A 66 32.17 12.53 4.46
N ASP A 67 32.38 13.82 4.48
CA ASP A 67 32.22 14.68 5.65
C ASP A 67 30.74 15.11 5.87
N LEU A 68 29.89 14.95 4.84
CA LEU A 68 28.46 15.29 4.90
C LEU A 68 27.63 14.11 5.43
N THR A 69 27.59 13.95 6.74
CA THR A 69 26.84 12.87 7.45
C THR A 69 25.34 12.88 7.11
N PHE A 70 24.79 14.01 6.66
CA PHE A 70 23.38 14.13 6.29
C PHE A 70 22.98 13.11 5.22
N TYR A 71 23.79 12.94 4.18
CA TYR A 71 23.47 12.09 3.02
C TYR A 71 23.79 10.60 3.20
N GLU A 72 24.55 10.26 4.24
CA GLU A 72 24.91 8.87 4.55
C GLU A 72 23.68 8.03 4.92
N ASN A 73 23.55 6.85 4.33
CA ASN A 73 22.39 5.96 4.40
C ASN A 73 21.10 6.53 3.77
N ILE A 74 21.20 7.56 2.93
CA ILE A 74 20.10 8.12 2.14
C ILE A 74 20.40 8.03 0.65
N VAL A 75 21.57 8.49 0.22
CA VAL A 75 22.00 8.52 -1.17
C VAL A 75 23.12 7.52 -1.43
N TYR A 76 23.95 7.27 -0.44
CA TYR A 76 25.01 6.27 -0.49
C TYR A 76 25.14 5.54 0.84
N LYS A 77 25.64 4.32 0.79
CA LYS A 77 25.92 3.50 1.98
C LYS A 77 27.35 2.96 1.89
N LYS A 78 28.24 3.47 2.74
CA LYS A 78 29.66 3.11 2.72
C LYS A 78 29.93 1.62 2.95
N SER A 79 29.11 0.97 3.78
CA SER A 79 29.32 -0.43 4.17
C SER A 79 29.07 -1.43 3.04
N SER A 80 28.28 -1.08 2.01
CA SER A 80 27.89 -1.96 0.91
C SER A 80 28.20 -1.39 -0.48
N ASP A 81 28.92 -0.27 -0.56
CA ASP A 81 29.24 0.44 -1.82
C ASP A 81 27.98 0.65 -2.68
N LEU A 82 26.90 1.02 -2.00
CA LEU A 82 25.59 1.25 -2.62
C LEU A 82 25.41 2.72 -2.94
N HIS A 83 25.10 3.01 -4.20
CA HIS A 83 24.76 4.34 -4.68
C HIS A 83 23.32 4.40 -5.12
N LEU A 84 22.54 5.35 -4.61
CA LEU A 84 21.14 5.51 -4.90
C LEU A 84 20.90 6.70 -5.81
N MET A 85 20.10 6.48 -6.87
CA MET A 85 19.59 7.54 -7.73
C MET A 85 18.08 7.61 -7.58
N MET A 86 17.55 8.72 -7.10
CA MET A 86 16.12 8.98 -6.96
C MET A 86 15.62 9.80 -8.14
N LEU A 87 14.58 9.32 -8.80
CA LEU A 87 13.91 9.99 -9.89
C LEU A 87 12.56 10.49 -9.41
N PHE A 88 12.35 11.80 -9.41
CA PHE A 88 11.06 12.41 -9.06
C PHE A 88 10.24 12.54 -10.33
N ILE A 89 9.20 11.72 -10.41
CA ILE A 89 8.34 11.63 -11.59
C ILE A 89 7.22 12.65 -11.48
N ASN A 90 6.93 13.31 -12.61
CA ASN A 90 5.82 14.25 -12.71
C ASN A 90 4.49 13.57 -12.39
N LYS A 91 3.63 14.22 -11.59
CA LYS A 91 2.38 13.66 -11.07
C LYS A 91 1.41 13.24 -12.20
N ASP A 92 1.33 14.02 -13.27
CA ASP A 92 0.42 13.73 -14.38
C ASP A 92 0.90 12.51 -15.17
N VAL A 93 2.22 12.37 -15.34
CA VAL A 93 2.82 11.18 -15.97
C VAL A 93 2.65 9.95 -15.09
N PHE A 94 2.80 10.11 -13.77
CA PHE A 94 2.59 9.01 -12.81
C PHE A 94 1.18 8.42 -12.90
N ASN A 95 0.18 9.26 -13.07
CA ASN A 95 -1.23 8.83 -13.16
C ASN A 95 -1.66 8.45 -14.58
N SER A 96 -0.83 8.68 -15.60
CA SER A 96 -1.15 8.39 -16.99
C SER A 96 -0.71 7.00 -17.45
N LYS A 97 -1.28 6.54 -18.58
CA LYS A 97 -0.85 5.31 -19.28
C LYS A 97 0.61 5.38 -19.76
N SER A 98 1.16 6.58 -19.90
CA SER A 98 2.53 6.83 -20.36
C SER A 98 3.61 6.47 -19.33
N ARG A 99 3.22 6.16 -18.08
CA ARG A 99 4.13 5.63 -17.05
C ARG A 99 4.89 4.40 -17.51
N GLY A 100 4.24 3.49 -18.24
CA GLY A 100 4.88 2.27 -18.76
C GLY A 100 6.02 2.57 -19.74
N THR A 101 5.83 3.53 -20.64
CA THR A 101 6.87 3.99 -21.58
C THR A 101 8.03 4.63 -20.85
N LEU A 102 7.77 5.49 -19.87
CA LEU A 102 8.81 6.08 -19.03
C LEU A 102 9.68 5.01 -18.37
N ILE A 103 9.07 4.02 -17.72
CA ILE A 103 9.82 2.95 -17.04
C ILE A 103 10.66 2.15 -18.04
N SER A 104 10.10 1.82 -19.21
CA SER A 104 10.84 1.14 -20.28
C SER A 104 12.07 1.96 -20.76
N ASP A 105 11.92 3.26 -20.90
CA ASP A 105 13.00 4.13 -21.36
C ASP A 105 14.06 4.31 -20.27
N VAL A 106 13.68 4.41 -19.01
CA VAL A 106 14.63 4.41 -17.88
C VAL A 106 15.44 3.11 -17.86
N HIS A 107 14.79 1.94 -18.06
CA HIS A 107 15.49 0.66 -18.17
C HIS A 107 16.46 0.60 -19.35
N LYS A 108 16.06 1.08 -20.53
CA LYS A 108 16.96 1.15 -21.70
C LYS A 108 18.19 2.01 -21.43
N ILE A 109 17.99 3.18 -20.81
CA ILE A 109 19.08 4.07 -20.44
C ILE A 109 19.99 3.40 -19.42
N ALA A 110 19.43 2.80 -18.35
CA ALA A 110 20.24 2.10 -17.35
C ALA A 110 21.08 0.96 -17.99
N ASN A 111 20.44 0.16 -18.84
CA ASN A 111 21.12 -0.93 -19.54
C ASN A 111 22.25 -0.49 -20.47
N SER A 112 22.17 0.73 -21.04
CA SER A 112 23.27 1.26 -21.85
C SER A 112 24.54 1.53 -21.05
N TYR A 113 24.43 1.62 -19.72
CA TYR A 113 25.55 1.79 -18.79
C TYR A 113 25.98 0.51 -18.06
N ASN A 114 25.52 -0.68 -18.50
CA ASN A 114 25.88 -1.96 -17.89
C ASN A 114 27.41 -2.27 -17.93
N HIS A 115 28.15 -1.61 -18.81
CA HIS A 115 29.60 -1.70 -18.85
C HIS A 115 30.30 -1.01 -17.65
N LEU A 116 29.62 -0.06 -17.00
CA LEU A 116 30.13 0.67 -15.82
C LEU A 116 29.60 0.10 -14.51
N PHE A 117 28.36 -0.39 -14.50
CA PHE A 117 27.67 -0.87 -13.30
C PHE A 117 27.24 -2.31 -13.48
N LYS A 118 27.62 -3.18 -12.54
CA LYS A 118 27.37 -4.63 -12.65
C LYS A 118 25.90 -4.99 -12.49
N ASN A 119 25.15 -4.31 -11.63
CA ASN A 119 23.77 -4.66 -11.30
C ASN A 119 22.93 -3.43 -11.01
N TRP A 120 21.94 -3.18 -11.86
CA TRP A 120 20.88 -2.21 -11.59
C TRP A 120 19.78 -2.85 -10.78
N LYS A 121 19.29 -2.14 -9.77
CA LYS A 121 18.13 -2.48 -8.98
C LYS A 121 17.12 -1.35 -9.04
N PHE A 122 15.85 -1.70 -9.23
CA PHE A 122 14.79 -0.73 -9.39
C PHE A 122 13.72 -0.91 -8.32
N SER A 123 13.26 0.20 -7.76
CA SER A 123 12.18 0.25 -6.78
C SER A 123 11.38 1.54 -6.91
N GLY A 124 10.29 1.65 -6.17
CA GLY A 124 9.40 2.80 -6.13
C GLY A 124 8.05 2.53 -6.76
N LEU A 125 7.02 3.23 -6.26
CA LEU A 125 5.63 3.02 -6.67
C LEU A 125 5.39 3.09 -8.18
N PRO A 126 6.00 4.02 -8.96
CA PRO A 126 5.81 4.07 -10.41
C PRO A 126 6.30 2.81 -11.12
N PHE A 127 7.46 2.30 -10.70
CA PHE A 127 8.03 1.07 -11.23
C PHE A 127 7.16 -0.14 -10.90
N ILE A 128 6.76 -0.27 -9.64
CA ILE A 128 5.94 -1.37 -9.15
C ILE A 128 4.57 -1.39 -9.86
N ARG A 129 3.88 -0.25 -9.94
CA ARG A 129 2.59 -0.14 -10.65
C ARG A 129 2.72 -0.49 -12.15
N SER A 130 3.78 -0.05 -12.81
CA SER A 130 4.03 -0.39 -14.21
C SER A 130 4.29 -1.88 -14.41
N TYR A 131 5.05 -2.49 -13.50
CA TYR A 131 5.35 -3.91 -13.53
C TYR A 131 4.09 -4.77 -13.30
N ILE A 132 3.27 -4.42 -12.31
CA ILE A 132 1.97 -5.09 -12.06
C ILE A 132 1.11 -5.04 -13.34
N MET A 133 0.97 -3.86 -13.95
CA MET A 133 0.17 -3.69 -15.16
C MET A 133 0.67 -4.58 -16.32
N THR A 134 2.00 -4.73 -16.46
CA THR A 134 2.59 -5.58 -17.49
C THR A 134 2.31 -7.06 -17.22
N ILE A 135 2.45 -7.51 -15.99
CA ILE A 135 2.12 -8.90 -15.59
C ILE A 135 0.63 -9.16 -15.82
N VAL A 136 -0.24 -8.33 -15.26
CA VAL A 136 -1.70 -8.48 -15.38
C VAL A 136 -2.11 -8.59 -16.85
N LYS A 137 -1.55 -7.77 -17.74
CA LYS A 137 -1.84 -7.82 -19.18
C LYS A 137 -1.36 -9.13 -19.81
N SER A 138 -0.18 -9.63 -19.48
CA SER A 138 0.36 -10.88 -20.01
C SER A 138 -0.40 -12.10 -19.47
N GLU A 139 -0.73 -12.11 -18.18
CA GLU A 139 -1.48 -13.18 -17.52
C GLU A 139 -2.94 -13.22 -18.00
N LEU A 140 -3.59 -12.07 -18.21
CA LEU A 140 -4.92 -12.01 -18.79
C LEU A 140 -4.96 -12.74 -20.13
N THR A 141 -4.02 -12.44 -21.02
CA THR A 141 -3.93 -13.09 -22.34
C THR A 141 -3.74 -14.60 -22.19
N LEU A 142 -2.81 -15.03 -21.31
CA LEU A 142 -2.57 -16.45 -21.04
C LEU A 142 -3.82 -17.14 -20.48
N PHE A 143 -4.49 -16.54 -19.49
CA PHE A 143 -5.67 -17.13 -18.86
C PHE A 143 -6.86 -17.23 -19.83
N VAL A 144 -7.08 -16.24 -20.68
CA VAL A 144 -8.12 -16.28 -21.72
C VAL A 144 -7.84 -17.42 -22.69
N LEU A 145 -6.61 -17.53 -23.22
CA LEU A 145 -6.24 -18.59 -24.15
C LEU A 145 -6.33 -19.98 -23.50
N LEU A 146 -5.84 -20.12 -22.26
CA LEU A 146 -5.91 -21.37 -21.53
C LEU A 146 -7.37 -21.76 -21.23
N ALA A 147 -8.19 -20.83 -20.78
CA ALA A 147 -9.61 -21.07 -20.54
C ALA A 147 -10.33 -21.50 -21.83
N LEU A 148 -10.09 -20.84 -22.95
CA LEU A 148 -10.66 -21.23 -24.25
C LEU A 148 -10.16 -22.62 -24.68
N PHE A 149 -8.89 -22.94 -24.49
CA PHE A 149 -8.34 -24.23 -24.84
C PHE A 149 -8.93 -25.36 -23.98
N VAL A 150 -8.87 -25.23 -22.66
CA VAL A 150 -9.39 -26.25 -21.72
C VAL A 150 -10.88 -26.47 -21.92
N THR A 151 -11.64 -25.40 -22.06
CA THR A 151 -13.09 -25.51 -22.27
C THR A 151 -13.44 -26.09 -23.64
N SER A 152 -12.66 -25.78 -24.70
CA SER A 152 -12.81 -26.39 -26.03
C SER A 152 -12.52 -27.89 -25.98
N ALA A 153 -11.46 -28.29 -25.28
CA ALA A 153 -11.12 -29.68 -25.10
C ALA A 153 -12.21 -30.45 -24.35
N LEU A 154 -12.74 -29.88 -23.27
CA LEU A 154 -13.86 -30.46 -22.50
C LEU A 154 -15.13 -30.60 -23.35
N LEU A 155 -15.51 -29.53 -24.10
CA LEU A 155 -16.66 -29.56 -25.00
C LEU A 155 -16.49 -30.65 -26.07
N PHE A 156 -15.31 -30.73 -26.69
CA PHE A 156 -15.03 -31.75 -27.70
C PHE A 156 -15.10 -33.17 -27.11
N LEU A 157 -14.53 -33.39 -25.95
CA LEU A 157 -14.56 -34.67 -25.27
C LEU A 157 -16.00 -35.11 -24.92
N PHE A 158 -16.85 -34.14 -24.57
CA PHE A 158 -18.22 -34.39 -24.19
C PHE A 158 -19.12 -34.63 -25.39
N PHE A 159 -19.15 -33.71 -26.35
CA PHE A 159 -20.05 -33.74 -27.51
C PHE A 159 -19.48 -34.47 -28.73
N ARG A 160 -18.15 -34.66 -28.81
CA ARG A 160 -17.43 -35.23 -29.97
C ARG A 160 -17.85 -34.55 -31.30
N SER A 161 -18.08 -33.27 -31.28
CA SER A 161 -18.55 -32.48 -32.41
C SER A 161 -17.85 -31.14 -32.48
N PHE A 162 -17.01 -30.92 -33.47
CA PHE A 162 -16.36 -29.64 -33.72
C PHE A 162 -17.36 -28.50 -33.94
N LYS A 163 -18.54 -28.77 -34.53
CA LYS A 163 -19.57 -27.76 -34.74
C LYS A 163 -20.08 -27.19 -33.40
N VAL A 164 -20.33 -28.06 -32.42
CA VAL A 164 -20.77 -27.66 -31.09
C VAL A 164 -19.70 -26.81 -30.41
N VAL A 165 -18.43 -27.24 -30.48
CA VAL A 165 -17.30 -26.48 -29.91
C VAL A 165 -17.21 -25.08 -30.52
N ILE A 166 -17.22 -24.98 -31.85
CA ILE A 166 -17.12 -23.69 -32.55
C ILE A 166 -18.28 -22.76 -32.18
N ILE A 167 -19.52 -23.26 -32.15
CA ILE A 167 -20.68 -22.46 -31.79
C ILE A 167 -20.57 -21.91 -30.37
N SER A 168 -20.23 -22.77 -29.42
CA SER A 168 -20.04 -22.35 -28.03
C SER A 168 -18.91 -21.33 -27.89
N LEU A 169 -17.79 -21.53 -28.63
CA LEU A 169 -16.69 -20.58 -28.65
C LEU A 169 -17.10 -19.21 -29.21
N VAL A 170 -17.86 -19.19 -30.32
CA VAL A 170 -18.34 -17.91 -30.88
C VAL A 170 -19.15 -17.13 -29.86
N VAL A 171 -20.11 -17.77 -29.18
CA VAL A 171 -20.94 -17.15 -28.15
C VAL A 171 -20.06 -16.56 -27.02
N VAL A 172 -19.09 -17.34 -26.56
CA VAL A 172 -18.20 -16.93 -25.46
C VAL A 172 -17.24 -15.82 -25.89
N ILE A 173 -16.67 -15.89 -27.10
CA ILE A 173 -15.80 -14.82 -27.62
C ILE A 173 -16.57 -13.51 -27.74
N VAL A 174 -17.82 -13.54 -28.23
CA VAL A 174 -18.70 -12.35 -28.26
C VAL A 174 -18.89 -11.81 -26.83
N GLY A 175 -19.12 -12.69 -25.84
CA GLY A 175 -19.24 -12.31 -24.43
C GLY A 175 -17.96 -11.67 -23.86
N VAL A 176 -16.78 -12.20 -24.21
CA VAL A 176 -15.49 -11.65 -23.80
C VAL A 176 -15.24 -10.27 -24.42
N ILE A 177 -15.51 -10.11 -25.73
CA ILE A 177 -15.37 -8.82 -26.41
C ILE A 177 -16.31 -7.79 -25.77
N TRP A 178 -17.56 -8.18 -25.53
CA TRP A 178 -18.55 -7.33 -24.85
C TRP A 178 -18.09 -6.92 -23.45
N SER A 179 -17.58 -7.87 -22.69
CA SER A 179 -17.05 -7.64 -21.35
C SER A 179 -15.91 -6.62 -21.33
N MET A 180 -14.94 -6.78 -22.24
CA MET A 180 -13.84 -5.81 -22.39
C MET A 180 -14.34 -4.44 -22.85
N GLY A 181 -15.37 -4.43 -23.71
CA GLY A 181 -16.03 -3.19 -24.15
C GLY A 181 -16.68 -2.43 -23.00
N ILE A 182 -17.37 -3.11 -22.09
CA ILE A 182 -18.00 -2.49 -20.90
C ILE A 182 -16.93 -1.90 -19.98
N ILE A 183 -15.82 -2.61 -19.73
CA ILE A 183 -14.70 -2.09 -18.91
C ILE A 183 -14.19 -0.77 -19.49
N GLY A 184 -13.97 -0.74 -20.83
CA GLY A 184 -13.52 0.46 -21.52
C GLY A 184 -14.57 1.58 -21.55
N PHE A 185 -15.86 1.24 -21.71
CA PHE A 185 -16.95 2.23 -21.74
C PHE A 185 -17.15 2.93 -20.39
N LEU A 186 -16.94 2.21 -19.28
CA LEU A 186 -17.01 2.76 -17.92
C LEU A 186 -15.72 3.46 -17.49
N ASP A 187 -14.72 3.54 -18.37
CA ASP A 187 -13.39 4.11 -18.13
C ASP A 187 -12.68 3.51 -16.89
N TYR A 188 -12.92 2.22 -16.62
CA TYR A 188 -12.28 1.51 -15.53
C TYR A 188 -10.89 1.00 -15.91
N GLU A 189 -9.95 1.09 -14.94
CA GLU A 189 -8.61 0.56 -15.15
C GLU A 189 -8.58 -0.98 -15.08
N LEU A 190 -7.66 -1.58 -15.87
CA LEU A 190 -7.38 -3.02 -15.76
C LEU A 190 -6.55 -3.28 -14.49
N THR A 191 -7.24 -3.68 -13.44
CA THR A 191 -6.62 -4.14 -12.18
C THR A 191 -6.42 -5.66 -12.20
N SER A 192 -5.74 -6.21 -11.19
CA SER A 192 -5.60 -7.67 -11.04
C SER A 192 -6.96 -8.37 -10.92
N LEU A 193 -7.97 -7.74 -10.30
CA LEU A 193 -9.31 -8.31 -10.18
C LEU A 193 -10.11 -8.17 -11.47
N THR A 194 -10.13 -6.99 -12.11
CA THR A 194 -10.88 -6.79 -13.35
C THR A 194 -10.32 -7.61 -14.51
N ALA A 195 -9.03 -7.94 -14.49
CA ALA A 195 -8.40 -8.84 -15.46
C ALA A 195 -8.92 -10.29 -15.39
N LEU A 196 -9.52 -10.71 -14.27
CA LEU A 196 -10.14 -12.04 -14.13
C LEU A 196 -11.55 -12.12 -14.78
N ILE A 197 -12.15 -10.98 -15.14
CA ILE A 197 -13.52 -10.96 -15.70
C ILE A 197 -13.62 -11.73 -17.02
N PRO A 198 -12.75 -11.56 -18.04
CA PRO A 198 -12.83 -12.31 -19.28
C PRO A 198 -12.76 -13.85 -19.09
N PRO A 199 -11.79 -14.42 -18.34
CA PRO A 199 -11.81 -15.84 -18.00
C PRO A 199 -13.07 -16.27 -17.25
N LEU A 200 -13.58 -15.45 -16.33
CA LEU A 200 -14.83 -15.72 -15.60
C LEU A 200 -16.02 -15.84 -16.55
N ILE A 201 -16.15 -14.94 -17.52
CA ILE A 201 -17.21 -14.96 -18.52
C ILE A 201 -17.12 -16.21 -19.43
N ILE A 202 -15.90 -16.68 -19.75
CA ILE A 202 -15.69 -17.94 -20.46
C ILE A 202 -16.25 -19.10 -19.63
N VAL A 203 -15.88 -19.18 -18.35
CA VAL A 203 -16.28 -20.27 -17.45
C VAL A 203 -17.79 -20.27 -17.19
N ILE A 204 -18.46 -19.11 -17.12
CA ILE A 204 -19.91 -19.00 -16.91
C ILE A 204 -20.69 -19.20 -18.21
N GLY A 205 -20.19 -18.69 -19.33
CA GLY A 205 -20.87 -18.76 -20.61
C GLY A 205 -20.95 -20.17 -21.20
N ILE A 206 -19.92 -20.98 -20.99
CA ILE A 206 -19.87 -22.35 -21.55
C ILE A 206 -20.94 -23.28 -20.97
N PRO A 207 -21.15 -23.41 -19.64
CA PRO A 207 -22.27 -24.15 -19.10
C PRO A 207 -23.63 -23.73 -19.64
N ASN A 208 -23.85 -22.44 -19.87
CA ASN A 208 -25.08 -21.95 -20.50
C ASN A 208 -25.25 -22.53 -21.92
N CYS A 209 -24.19 -22.49 -22.73
CA CYS A 209 -24.19 -23.08 -24.06
C CYS A 209 -24.40 -24.62 -24.01
N ILE A 210 -23.69 -25.32 -23.13
CA ILE A 210 -23.80 -26.78 -22.95
C ILE A 210 -25.26 -27.15 -22.62
N TYR A 211 -25.86 -26.44 -21.68
CA TYR A 211 -27.21 -26.75 -21.20
C TYR A 211 -28.25 -26.51 -22.31
N LEU A 212 -28.15 -25.40 -23.05
CA LEU A 212 -29.00 -25.10 -24.18
C LEU A 212 -28.85 -26.16 -25.29
N ILE A 213 -27.62 -26.49 -25.68
CA ILE A 213 -27.33 -27.44 -26.77
C ILE A 213 -27.75 -28.85 -26.37
N ASN A 214 -27.46 -29.28 -25.14
CA ASN A 214 -27.83 -30.60 -24.66
C ASN A 214 -29.37 -30.78 -24.67
N LYS A 215 -30.09 -29.77 -24.19
CA LYS A 215 -31.54 -29.77 -24.17
C LYS A 215 -32.12 -29.74 -25.57
N TYR A 216 -31.53 -28.96 -26.50
CA TYR A 216 -31.88 -29.00 -27.93
C TYR A 216 -31.77 -30.40 -28.50
N GLN A 217 -30.68 -31.07 -28.30
CA GLN A 217 -30.47 -32.43 -28.82
C GLN A 217 -31.44 -33.43 -28.19
N GLN A 218 -31.79 -33.28 -26.92
CA GLN A 218 -32.77 -34.09 -26.24
C GLN A 218 -34.18 -33.89 -26.81
N GLU A 219 -34.63 -32.63 -26.91
CA GLU A 219 -35.98 -32.34 -27.45
C GLU A 219 -36.08 -32.71 -28.93
N TYR A 220 -35.03 -32.52 -29.73
CA TYR A 220 -34.99 -32.99 -31.12
C TYR A 220 -35.07 -34.51 -31.22
N LYS A 221 -34.37 -35.27 -30.36
CA LYS A 221 -34.46 -36.75 -30.31
C LYS A 221 -35.90 -37.20 -29.99
N ASN A 222 -36.62 -36.46 -29.16
CA ASN A 222 -37.99 -36.81 -28.77
C ASN A 222 -39.07 -36.49 -29.83
N HIS A 223 -38.90 -35.39 -30.56
CA HIS A 223 -39.94 -34.86 -31.44
C HIS A 223 -39.61 -34.87 -32.95
N GLY A 224 -38.36 -35.01 -33.34
CA GLY A 224 -37.90 -34.98 -34.72
C GLY A 224 -38.04 -33.61 -35.41
N ASP A 225 -38.67 -32.63 -34.78
CA ASP A 225 -38.93 -31.30 -35.32
C ASP A 225 -37.96 -30.27 -34.71
N LYS A 226 -37.21 -29.62 -35.60
CA LYS A 226 -36.17 -28.66 -35.26
C LYS A 226 -36.73 -27.40 -34.58
N PHE A 227 -37.81 -26.83 -35.14
CA PHE A 227 -38.37 -25.58 -34.65
C PHE A 227 -39.09 -25.76 -33.31
N LYS A 228 -39.84 -26.86 -33.14
CA LYS A 228 -40.44 -27.22 -31.87
C LYS A 228 -39.41 -27.47 -30.78
N ALA A 229 -38.27 -28.08 -31.16
CA ALA A 229 -37.17 -28.27 -30.22
C ALA A 229 -36.54 -26.95 -29.80
N LEU A 230 -36.35 -25.99 -30.70
CA LEU A 230 -35.81 -24.67 -30.41
C LEU A 230 -36.74 -23.83 -29.52
N ASP A 231 -38.07 -23.85 -29.80
CA ASP A 231 -39.04 -23.16 -28.97
C ASP A 231 -39.07 -23.70 -27.53
N LYS A 232 -39.11 -25.02 -27.38
CA LYS A 232 -39.09 -25.67 -26.06
C LYS A 232 -37.82 -25.36 -25.22
N ILE A 233 -36.66 -25.13 -25.86
CA ILE A 233 -35.44 -24.76 -25.14
C ILE A 233 -35.64 -23.40 -24.49
N ILE A 234 -36.10 -22.39 -25.25
CA ILE A 234 -36.29 -21.05 -24.75
C ILE A 234 -37.25 -21.06 -23.54
N GLN A 235 -38.36 -21.79 -23.67
CA GLN A 235 -39.38 -21.85 -22.61
C GLN A 235 -38.91 -22.62 -21.36
N LYS A 236 -38.34 -23.83 -21.53
CA LYS A 236 -37.98 -24.71 -20.41
C LYS A 236 -36.62 -24.41 -19.78
N VAL A 237 -35.64 -24.01 -20.59
CA VAL A 237 -34.26 -23.78 -20.17
C VAL A 237 -34.05 -22.33 -19.74
N GLY A 238 -34.75 -21.40 -20.41
CA GLY A 238 -34.63 -19.98 -20.16
C GLY A 238 -34.82 -19.61 -18.68
N ASN A 239 -35.88 -20.10 -18.04
CA ASN A 239 -36.15 -19.80 -16.64
C ASN A 239 -35.08 -20.36 -15.68
N ALA A 240 -34.65 -21.61 -15.90
CA ALA A 240 -33.66 -22.25 -15.03
C ALA A 240 -32.29 -21.58 -15.15
N THR A 241 -31.85 -21.30 -16.38
CA THR A 241 -30.58 -20.62 -16.63
C THR A 241 -30.64 -19.15 -16.23
N PHE A 242 -31.77 -18.47 -16.38
CA PHE A 242 -31.97 -17.12 -15.87
C PHE A 242 -31.76 -17.07 -14.35
N LEU A 243 -32.43 -17.96 -13.60
CA LEU A 243 -32.31 -17.98 -12.16
C LEU A 243 -30.86 -18.25 -11.71
N THR A 244 -30.18 -19.20 -12.38
CA THR A 244 -28.77 -19.51 -12.09
C THR A 244 -27.84 -18.33 -12.36
N ASN A 245 -28.00 -17.66 -13.50
CA ASN A 245 -27.19 -16.50 -13.83
C ASN A 245 -27.54 -15.27 -12.97
N ALA A 246 -28.83 -15.06 -12.65
CA ALA A 246 -29.26 -13.99 -11.77
C ALA A 246 -28.71 -14.15 -10.35
N THR A 247 -28.75 -15.36 -9.78
CA THR A 247 -28.17 -15.62 -8.45
C THR A 247 -26.66 -15.43 -8.46
N THR A 248 -25.96 -15.86 -9.51
CA THR A 248 -24.53 -15.64 -9.66
C THR A 248 -24.21 -14.15 -9.81
N ALA A 249 -24.95 -13.43 -10.64
CA ALA A 249 -24.80 -11.99 -10.82
C ALA A 249 -25.02 -11.24 -9.51
N LEU A 250 -26.10 -11.55 -8.79
CA LEU A 250 -26.35 -10.95 -7.46
C LEU A 250 -25.22 -11.25 -6.47
N GLY A 251 -24.66 -12.46 -6.50
CA GLY A 251 -23.51 -12.80 -5.67
C GLY A 251 -22.31 -11.87 -5.92
N PHE A 252 -21.96 -11.61 -7.18
CA PHE A 252 -20.92 -10.62 -7.51
C PHE A 252 -21.36 -9.18 -7.23
N GLY A 253 -22.64 -8.88 -7.41
CA GLY A 253 -23.24 -7.58 -7.09
C GLY A 253 -23.10 -7.19 -5.62
N THR A 254 -22.99 -8.14 -4.69
CA THR A 254 -22.76 -7.84 -3.27
C THR A 254 -21.45 -7.11 -3.00
N PHE A 255 -20.45 -7.22 -3.87
CA PHE A 255 -19.20 -6.48 -3.73
C PHE A 255 -19.38 -4.97 -3.85
N VAL A 256 -20.48 -4.48 -4.42
CA VAL A 256 -20.81 -3.05 -4.48
C VAL A 256 -20.99 -2.44 -3.09
N PHE A 257 -21.33 -3.25 -2.09
CA PHE A 257 -21.49 -2.81 -0.69
C PHE A 257 -20.17 -2.80 0.11
N THR A 258 -19.05 -3.11 -0.51
CA THR A 258 -17.73 -3.05 0.16
C THR A 258 -17.15 -1.63 0.13
N ASN A 259 -16.15 -1.36 0.97
CA ASN A 259 -15.46 -0.05 0.98
C ASN A 259 -14.28 0.01 0.00
N SER A 260 -13.99 -1.05 -0.75
CA SER A 260 -12.88 -1.11 -1.70
C SER A 260 -13.36 -0.76 -3.10
N SER A 261 -12.85 0.34 -3.68
CA SER A 261 -13.19 0.76 -5.05
C SER A 261 -12.93 -0.34 -6.09
N ILE A 262 -11.82 -1.08 -5.95
CA ILE A 262 -11.46 -2.18 -6.84
C ILE A 262 -12.50 -3.32 -6.79
N MET A 263 -13.01 -3.64 -5.59
CA MET A 263 -14.06 -4.66 -5.43
C MET A 263 -15.41 -4.18 -5.97
N ILE A 264 -15.75 -2.90 -5.76
CA ILE A 264 -16.98 -2.29 -6.31
C ILE A 264 -16.97 -2.38 -7.84
N GLU A 265 -15.89 -1.96 -8.48
CA GLU A 265 -15.71 -2.02 -9.93
C GLU A 265 -15.82 -3.47 -10.45
N PHE A 266 -15.08 -4.39 -9.84
CA PHE A 266 -15.12 -5.81 -10.19
C PHE A 266 -16.52 -6.40 -10.04
N GLY A 267 -17.20 -6.11 -8.92
CA GLY A 267 -18.55 -6.61 -8.65
C GLY A 267 -19.58 -6.09 -9.63
N LEU A 268 -19.57 -4.78 -9.90
CA LEU A 268 -20.50 -4.15 -10.82
C LEU A 268 -20.33 -4.67 -12.26
N ILE A 269 -19.08 -4.71 -12.74
CA ILE A 269 -18.79 -5.21 -14.10
C ILE A 269 -19.18 -6.68 -14.22
N SER A 270 -18.83 -7.50 -13.22
CA SER A 270 -19.19 -8.93 -13.23
C SER A 270 -20.68 -9.13 -13.21
N PHE A 271 -21.44 -8.38 -12.39
CA PHE A 271 -22.90 -8.40 -12.35
C PHE A 271 -23.50 -8.14 -13.73
N ILE A 272 -23.10 -7.05 -14.39
CA ILE A 272 -23.62 -6.68 -15.72
C ILE A 272 -23.25 -7.76 -16.75
N ASN A 273 -21.99 -8.20 -16.77
CA ASN A 273 -21.51 -9.15 -17.78
C ASN A 273 -22.13 -10.54 -17.65
N ILE A 274 -22.41 -11.01 -16.42
CA ILE A 274 -23.08 -12.30 -16.21
C ILE A 274 -24.53 -12.27 -16.76
N LEU A 275 -25.24 -11.17 -16.59
CA LEU A 275 -26.55 -11.01 -17.21
C LEU A 275 -26.46 -10.88 -18.73
N CYS A 276 -25.47 -10.15 -19.24
CA CYS A 276 -25.25 -10.02 -20.68
C CYS A 276 -24.88 -11.36 -21.34
N ILE A 277 -23.98 -12.17 -20.77
CA ILE A 277 -23.62 -13.47 -21.34
C ILE A 277 -24.81 -14.45 -21.35
N PHE A 278 -25.70 -14.36 -20.37
CA PHE A 278 -26.94 -15.12 -20.39
C PHE A 278 -27.81 -14.71 -21.59
N ILE A 279 -28.05 -13.41 -21.78
CA ILE A 279 -28.85 -12.89 -22.90
C ILE A 279 -28.21 -13.28 -24.24
N ILE A 280 -26.90 -13.09 -24.39
CA ILE A 280 -26.14 -13.47 -25.59
C ILE A 280 -26.30 -14.97 -25.86
N SER A 281 -26.19 -15.83 -24.84
CA SER A 281 -26.29 -17.27 -24.99
C SER A 281 -27.69 -17.70 -25.43
N ILE A 282 -28.74 -17.18 -24.78
CA ILE A 282 -30.12 -17.58 -25.07
C ILE A 282 -30.62 -17.07 -26.42
N CYS A 283 -30.05 -15.98 -26.96
CA CYS A 283 -30.34 -15.46 -28.29
C CYS A 283 -29.50 -16.15 -29.36
N LEU A 284 -28.15 -16.14 -29.22
CA LEU A 284 -27.26 -16.62 -30.28
C LEU A 284 -27.33 -18.13 -30.49
N VAL A 285 -27.45 -18.94 -29.44
CA VAL A 285 -27.46 -20.41 -29.61
C VAL A 285 -28.66 -20.86 -30.45
N PRO A 286 -29.93 -20.50 -30.16
CA PRO A 286 -31.05 -20.87 -31.00
C PRO A 286 -30.96 -20.29 -32.41
N ILE A 287 -30.51 -19.05 -32.58
CA ILE A 287 -30.34 -18.44 -33.92
C ILE A 287 -29.36 -19.26 -34.76
N ILE A 288 -28.18 -19.55 -34.23
CA ILE A 288 -27.16 -20.32 -34.98
C ILE A 288 -27.68 -21.72 -35.29
N TYR A 289 -28.34 -22.40 -34.35
CA TYR A 289 -28.92 -23.71 -34.57
C TYR A 289 -30.09 -23.69 -35.55
N SER A 290 -30.81 -22.57 -35.72
CA SER A 290 -31.88 -22.44 -36.73
C SER A 290 -31.36 -22.52 -38.17
N TYR A 291 -30.10 -22.10 -38.41
CA TYR A 291 -29.47 -22.18 -39.74
C TYR A 291 -28.74 -23.51 -39.98
N LEU A 292 -28.41 -24.25 -38.93
CA LEU A 292 -27.66 -25.50 -39.04
C LEU A 292 -28.58 -26.70 -39.40
N PRO A 293 -28.06 -27.72 -40.08
CA PRO A 293 -28.77 -28.97 -40.27
C PRO A 293 -29.02 -29.66 -38.92
N PRO A 294 -30.10 -30.45 -38.82
CA PRO A 294 -30.45 -31.15 -37.60
C PRO A 294 -29.34 -32.09 -37.11
N PRO A 295 -29.25 -32.37 -35.79
CA PRO A 295 -28.21 -33.20 -35.25
C PRO A 295 -28.31 -34.63 -35.77
N LYS A 296 -27.14 -35.18 -36.15
CA LYS A 296 -27.06 -36.62 -36.56
C LYS A 296 -27.06 -37.51 -35.33
N ASN A 297 -27.48 -38.78 -35.48
CA ASN A 297 -27.48 -39.79 -34.40
C ASN A 297 -26.13 -39.93 -33.68
N LYS A 298 -25.03 -39.67 -34.39
CA LYS A 298 -23.67 -39.65 -33.77
C LYS A 298 -23.51 -38.56 -32.73
N HIS A 299 -24.18 -37.40 -32.86
CA HIS A 299 -24.07 -36.26 -31.96
C HIS A 299 -24.92 -36.38 -30.70
N THR A 300 -25.94 -37.29 -30.69
CA THR A 300 -26.80 -37.56 -29.53
C THR A 300 -26.34 -38.77 -28.69
N LYS A 301 -25.36 -39.54 -29.14
CA LYS A 301 -24.85 -40.73 -28.44
C LYS A 301 -24.30 -40.45 -27.04
N HIS A 302 -23.86 -39.22 -26.74
CA HIS A 302 -23.37 -38.87 -25.43
C HIS A 302 -24.49 -38.87 -24.36
N LEU A 303 -25.76 -38.67 -24.77
CA LEU A 303 -26.93 -38.74 -23.88
C LEU A 303 -27.16 -40.16 -23.33
N ASP A 304 -26.74 -41.18 -24.05
CA ASP A 304 -26.94 -42.59 -23.68
C ASP A 304 -25.67 -43.26 -23.14
N ARG A 305 -24.67 -42.51 -22.68
CA ARG A 305 -23.43 -43.05 -22.15
C ARG A 305 -23.66 -43.82 -20.85
N LYS A 306 -23.48 -45.15 -20.90
CA LYS A 306 -23.63 -46.05 -19.74
C LYS A 306 -22.75 -45.63 -18.55
N TRP A 307 -21.54 -45.10 -18.78
CA TRP A 307 -20.63 -44.68 -17.72
C TRP A 307 -21.21 -43.49 -16.90
N ILE A 308 -21.76 -42.49 -17.57
CA ILE A 308 -22.39 -41.32 -16.88
C ILE A 308 -23.64 -41.79 -16.15
N PHE A 309 -24.46 -42.62 -16.80
CA PHE A 309 -25.65 -43.21 -16.17
C PHE A 309 -25.29 -44.03 -14.92
N ASN A 310 -24.29 -44.91 -15.02
CA ASN A 310 -23.83 -45.72 -13.91
C ASN A 310 -23.30 -44.87 -12.76
N PHE A 311 -22.49 -43.82 -13.08
CA PHE A 311 -21.98 -42.88 -12.06
C PHE A 311 -23.11 -42.17 -11.32
N VAL A 312 -24.07 -41.57 -12.07
CA VAL A 312 -25.23 -40.91 -11.48
C VAL A 312 -26.07 -41.90 -10.66
N ASN A 313 -26.32 -43.10 -11.20
CA ASN A 313 -27.07 -44.15 -10.47
C ASN A 313 -26.36 -44.57 -9.19
N THR A 314 -25.04 -44.71 -9.20
CA THR A 314 -24.26 -44.99 -7.98
C THR A 314 -24.42 -43.88 -6.96
N LEU A 315 -24.41 -42.62 -7.34
CA LEU A 315 -24.68 -41.47 -6.44
C LEU A 315 -26.09 -41.49 -5.88
N VAL A 316 -27.09 -41.82 -6.70
CA VAL A 316 -28.48 -41.97 -6.26
C VAL A 316 -28.60 -43.09 -5.25
N ILE A 317 -28.04 -44.28 -5.51
CA ILE A 317 -28.04 -45.41 -4.59
C ILE A 317 -27.33 -45.05 -3.29
N PHE A 318 -26.18 -44.38 -3.37
CA PHE A 318 -25.42 -43.96 -2.21
C PHE A 318 -26.24 -42.96 -1.36
N SER A 319 -26.83 -41.96 -2.01
CA SER A 319 -27.66 -40.95 -1.33
C SER A 319 -28.94 -41.53 -0.73
N SER A 320 -29.60 -42.51 -1.37
CA SER A 320 -30.87 -43.10 -0.86
C SER A 320 -30.66 -44.20 0.16
N ASN A 321 -29.66 -45.09 -0.04
CA ASN A 321 -29.49 -46.24 0.83
C ASN A 321 -28.51 -46.03 1.99
N TYR A 322 -27.56 -45.07 1.83
CA TYR A 322 -26.50 -44.83 2.80
C TYR A 322 -26.58 -43.42 3.42
N ARG A 323 -27.80 -42.94 3.71
CA ARG A 323 -28.04 -41.58 4.22
C ARG A 323 -27.22 -41.25 5.48
N LYS A 324 -27.13 -42.20 6.44
CA LYS A 324 -26.39 -41.99 7.68
C LYS A 324 -24.90 -41.75 7.39
N GLN A 325 -24.31 -42.54 6.49
CA GLN A 325 -22.91 -42.37 6.08
C GLN A 325 -22.68 -41.03 5.37
N VAL A 326 -23.62 -40.60 4.52
CA VAL A 326 -23.56 -39.29 3.86
C VAL A 326 -23.54 -38.16 4.91
N TYR A 327 -24.42 -38.22 5.91
CA TYR A 327 -24.43 -37.22 6.99
C TYR A 327 -23.14 -37.24 7.81
N ILE A 328 -22.59 -38.41 8.16
CA ILE A 328 -21.32 -38.52 8.89
C ILE A 328 -20.16 -37.93 8.08
N ILE A 329 -20.07 -38.30 6.80
CA ILE A 329 -19.05 -37.77 5.91
C ILE A 329 -19.17 -36.25 5.80
N THR A 330 -20.37 -35.72 5.60
CA THR A 330 -20.62 -34.27 5.54
C THR A 330 -20.20 -33.57 6.84
N LEU A 331 -20.53 -34.18 8.00
CA LEU A 331 -20.13 -33.64 9.31
C LEU A 331 -18.61 -33.61 9.49
N ILE A 332 -17.90 -34.66 9.02
CA ILE A 332 -16.45 -34.72 9.05
C ILE A 332 -15.87 -33.60 8.17
N PHE A 333 -16.36 -33.44 6.92
CA PHE A 333 -15.91 -32.35 6.05
C PHE A 333 -16.19 -30.97 6.65
N LEU A 334 -17.33 -30.79 7.29
CA LEU A 334 -17.67 -29.55 8.00
C LEU A 334 -16.70 -29.28 9.15
N GLY A 335 -16.39 -30.30 9.96
CA GLY A 335 -15.42 -30.23 11.05
C GLY A 335 -14.01 -29.89 10.56
N LEU A 336 -13.55 -30.54 9.47
CA LEU A 336 -12.29 -30.20 8.82
C LEU A 336 -12.28 -28.78 8.27
N GLY A 337 -13.42 -28.32 7.72
CA GLY A 337 -13.57 -26.94 7.25
C GLY A 337 -13.44 -25.92 8.39
N PHE A 338 -14.11 -26.13 9.50
CA PHE A 338 -13.98 -25.26 10.69
C PHE A 338 -12.57 -25.28 11.26
N TYR A 339 -11.93 -26.45 11.30
CA TYR A 339 -10.53 -26.55 11.70
C TYR A 339 -9.61 -25.77 10.75
N GLY A 340 -9.82 -25.88 9.43
CA GLY A 340 -9.08 -25.08 8.44
C GLY A 340 -9.27 -23.58 8.62
N ILE A 341 -10.50 -23.12 8.88
CA ILE A 341 -10.78 -21.70 9.16
C ILE A 341 -10.01 -21.20 10.37
N SER A 342 -9.92 -22.01 11.44
CA SER A 342 -9.15 -21.63 12.65
C SER A 342 -7.64 -21.48 12.43
N LEU A 343 -7.11 -22.06 11.37
CA LEU A 343 -5.71 -21.95 10.96
C LEU A 343 -5.43 -20.81 9.98
N MET A 344 -6.47 -20.08 9.55
CA MET A 344 -6.29 -18.98 8.61
C MET A 344 -5.60 -17.79 9.29
N HIS A 345 -4.51 -17.34 8.69
CA HIS A 345 -3.79 -16.13 9.07
C HIS A 345 -3.81 -15.14 7.92
N THR A 346 -4.14 -13.89 8.21
CA THR A 346 -4.00 -12.78 7.25
C THR A 346 -2.57 -12.26 7.29
N THR A 347 -1.79 -12.46 6.23
CA THR A 347 -0.41 -11.97 6.13
C THR A 347 -0.35 -10.57 5.53
N GLY A 348 -1.08 -10.30 4.47
CA GLY A 348 -1.22 -8.98 3.85
C GLY A 348 0.10 -8.28 3.52
N ASN A 349 1.16 -9.03 3.16
CA ASN A 349 2.41 -8.43 2.71
C ASN A 349 2.22 -7.83 1.32
N PHE A 350 2.77 -6.65 1.10
CA PHE A 350 2.73 -5.99 -0.20
C PHE A 350 3.40 -6.80 -1.32
N THR A 351 4.42 -7.60 -0.96
CA THR A 351 5.16 -8.44 -1.90
C THR A 351 4.48 -9.77 -2.21
N ASP A 352 3.42 -10.17 -1.49
CA ASP A 352 2.74 -11.47 -1.68
C ASP A 352 2.01 -11.55 -3.03
N ASP A 353 1.59 -10.42 -3.60
CA ASP A 353 0.93 -10.34 -4.90
C ASP A 353 1.89 -10.56 -6.10
N PHE A 354 3.19 -10.71 -5.84
CA PHE A 354 4.19 -10.87 -6.91
C PHE A 354 4.71 -12.31 -7.01
N PRO A 355 5.12 -12.74 -8.22
CA PRO A 355 5.79 -14.02 -8.39
C PRO A 355 7.05 -14.10 -7.51
N LYS A 356 7.09 -15.05 -6.58
CA LYS A 356 8.16 -15.16 -5.55
C LYS A 356 9.58 -15.17 -6.14
N ASN A 357 9.75 -15.70 -7.35
CA ASN A 357 11.04 -15.76 -8.06
C ASN A 357 11.24 -14.58 -9.03
N GLY A 358 10.29 -13.65 -9.11
CA GLY A 358 10.34 -12.49 -10.01
C GLY A 358 11.51 -11.55 -9.68
N GLN A 359 12.06 -10.90 -10.71
CA GLN A 359 13.16 -9.94 -10.54
C GLN A 359 12.75 -8.79 -9.60
N ILE A 360 11.50 -8.33 -9.68
CA ILE A 360 10.98 -7.27 -8.82
C ILE A 360 11.07 -7.65 -7.34
N VAL A 361 10.69 -8.89 -6.96
CA VAL A 361 10.74 -9.33 -5.56
C VAL A 361 12.18 -9.40 -5.07
N LYS A 362 13.12 -9.81 -5.93
CA LYS A 362 14.55 -9.81 -5.62
C LYS A 362 15.07 -8.39 -5.40
N ASP A 363 14.65 -7.44 -6.23
CA ASP A 363 15.05 -6.04 -6.12
C ASP A 363 14.43 -5.41 -4.88
N LEU A 364 13.14 -5.63 -4.60
CA LEU A 364 12.47 -5.13 -3.40
C LEU A 364 13.12 -5.66 -2.12
N LYS A 365 13.41 -6.97 -2.05
CA LYS A 365 14.13 -7.57 -0.91
C LYS A 365 15.55 -7.02 -0.75
N PHE A 366 16.20 -6.69 -1.85
CA PHE A 366 17.51 -6.02 -1.81
C PHE A 366 17.40 -4.64 -1.17
N PHE A 367 16.44 -3.80 -1.60
CA PHE A 367 16.21 -2.49 -1.00
C PHE A 367 15.81 -2.60 0.48
N GLU A 368 14.96 -3.54 0.81
CA GLU A 368 14.56 -3.80 2.20
C GLU A 368 15.75 -4.16 3.09
N LYS A 369 16.63 -5.05 2.61
CA LYS A 369 17.83 -5.47 3.33
C LYS A 369 18.85 -4.34 3.48
N GLU A 370 19.10 -3.59 2.39
CA GLU A 370 20.18 -2.59 2.37
C GLU A 370 19.76 -1.25 3.00
N LEU A 371 18.49 -0.87 2.88
CA LEU A 371 17.98 0.42 3.37
C LEU A 371 17.07 0.29 4.61
N ASN A 372 16.84 -0.94 5.09
CA ASN A 372 15.93 -1.25 6.19
C ASN A 372 14.50 -0.76 6.00
N GLY A 373 14.05 -0.65 4.75
CA GLY A 373 12.69 -0.23 4.44
C GLY A 373 12.43 -0.19 2.94
N LEU A 374 11.15 -0.28 2.60
CA LEU A 374 10.67 -0.32 1.23
C LEU A 374 9.56 0.68 0.98
N LEU A 375 8.63 0.79 1.95
CA LEU A 375 7.45 1.63 1.84
C LEU A 375 7.67 2.95 2.57
N PRO A 376 7.21 4.10 2.02
CA PRO A 376 7.30 5.36 2.73
C PRO A 376 6.42 5.35 3.98
N PHE A 377 6.95 5.85 5.07
CA PHE A 377 6.24 6.04 6.33
C PHE A 377 6.52 7.45 6.85
N GLU A 378 5.47 8.21 7.14
CA GLU A 378 5.60 9.58 7.60
C GLU A 378 4.86 9.80 8.92
N ILE A 379 5.52 10.47 9.85
CA ILE A 379 4.92 10.94 11.10
C ILE A 379 4.81 12.46 11.00
N VAL A 380 3.58 12.97 11.04
CA VAL A 380 3.28 14.40 10.95
C VAL A 380 3.00 14.93 12.35
N LEU A 381 3.70 16.00 12.72
CA LEU A 381 3.58 16.65 14.02
C LEU A 381 3.18 18.11 13.81
N SER A 382 2.06 18.51 14.41
CA SER A 382 1.55 19.88 14.36
C SER A 382 1.70 20.57 15.71
N TYR A 383 2.15 21.84 15.69
CA TYR A 383 2.43 22.63 16.87
C TYR A 383 1.69 23.98 16.78
N LYS A 384 1.39 24.60 17.94
CA LYS A 384 0.80 25.94 17.99
C LYS A 384 1.77 27.05 17.57
N ASP A 385 3.06 26.85 17.90
CA ASP A 385 4.12 27.81 17.63
C ASP A 385 5.07 27.28 16.54
N THR A 386 5.80 28.19 15.92
CA THR A 386 6.82 27.87 14.92
C THR A 386 7.80 26.81 15.45
N VAL A 387 7.87 25.66 14.80
CA VAL A 387 8.59 24.46 15.26
C VAL A 387 10.05 24.75 15.61
N TYR A 388 10.79 25.40 14.71
CA TYR A 388 12.25 25.63 14.89
C TYR A 388 12.61 26.70 15.93
N LYS A 389 11.63 27.46 16.45
CA LYS A 389 11.86 28.45 17.52
C LYS A 389 11.78 27.84 18.92
N ASN A 390 11.10 26.72 19.06
CA ASN A 390 10.93 26.04 20.35
C ASN A 390 11.88 24.85 20.46
N PHE A 391 13.01 25.04 21.14
CA PHE A 391 14.02 23.99 21.31
C PHE A 391 13.52 22.80 22.13
N SER A 392 12.51 22.97 22.98
CA SER A 392 11.90 21.85 23.69
C SER A 392 11.21 20.90 22.69
N ASN A 393 10.49 21.44 21.71
CA ASN A 393 9.85 20.64 20.66
C ASN A 393 10.89 19.95 19.78
N ILE A 394 11.98 20.66 19.43
CA ILE A 394 13.09 20.09 18.64
C ILE A 394 13.77 18.95 19.39
N ALA A 395 14.02 19.11 20.70
CA ALA A 395 14.58 18.05 21.54
C ALA A 395 13.66 16.82 21.57
N LYS A 396 12.35 17.01 21.75
CA LYS A 396 11.38 15.91 21.71
C LYS A 396 11.36 15.19 20.36
N ILE A 397 11.46 15.92 19.23
CA ILE A 397 11.57 15.30 17.90
C ILE A 397 12.86 14.49 17.79
N GLN A 398 13.98 15.00 18.33
CA GLN A 398 15.26 14.28 18.36
C GLN A 398 15.17 13.00 19.20
N ASP A 399 14.56 13.08 20.38
CA ASP A 399 14.36 11.93 21.28
C ASP A 399 13.46 10.88 20.62
N LEU A 400 12.41 11.32 19.90
CA LEU A 400 11.55 10.44 19.12
C LEU A 400 12.35 9.73 18.00
N GLN A 401 13.15 10.47 17.23
CA GLN A 401 14.01 9.87 16.19
C GLN A 401 14.98 8.84 16.79
N GLU A 402 15.57 9.12 17.94
CA GLU A 402 16.47 8.18 18.62
C GLU A 402 15.73 6.92 19.08
N SER A 403 14.53 7.10 19.64
CA SER A 403 13.65 6.00 20.05
C SER A 403 13.20 5.13 18.87
N LEU A 404 12.99 5.72 17.68
CA LEU A 404 12.62 4.98 16.47
C LEU A 404 13.76 4.14 15.91
N LYS A 405 15.03 4.47 16.16
CA LYS A 405 16.18 3.64 15.75
C LYS A 405 16.18 2.25 16.37
N SER A 406 15.53 2.06 17.51
CA SER A 406 15.39 0.76 18.16
C SER A 406 14.42 -0.19 17.45
N GLU A 407 13.59 0.31 16.54
CA GLU A 407 12.63 -0.49 15.79
C GLU A 407 13.30 -1.16 14.58
N LYS A 408 13.32 -2.48 14.57
CA LYS A 408 14.02 -3.31 13.58
C LYS A 408 13.56 -3.08 12.14
N TYR A 409 12.30 -2.70 11.96
CA TYR A 409 11.64 -2.63 10.66
C TYR A 409 11.58 -1.21 10.07
N LEU A 410 12.28 -0.26 10.69
CA LEU A 410 12.33 1.13 10.25
C LEU A 410 13.71 1.50 9.72
N SER A 411 13.73 2.31 8.67
CA SER A 411 14.96 2.91 8.14
C SER A 411 15.43 4.09 9.00
N LYS A 412 16.55 4.71 8.61
CA LYS A 412 16.98 6.01 9.16
C LYS A 412 15.85 7.03 8.97
N SER A 413 15.45 7.67 10.05
CA SER A 413 14.48 8.77 10.01
C SER A 413 15.15 10.09 9.64
N LEU A 414 14.42 10.92 8.91
CA LEU A 414 14.81 12.27 8.53
C LEU A 414 13.76 13.27 9.04
N SER A 415 14.22 14.35 9.67
CA SER A 415 13.35 15.40 10.19
C SER A 415 13.98 16.79 10.09
N ILE A 416 13.26 17.79 10.58
CA ILE A 416 13.79 19.15 10.75
C ILE A 416 15.07 19.18 11.61
N VAL A 417 15.24 18.22 12.54
CA VAL A 417 16.44 18.10 13.38
C VAL A 417 17.69 17.86 12.52
N ASP A 418 17.59 16.99 11.51
CA ASP A 418 18.71 16.68 10.60
C ASP A 418 19.06 17.90 9.75
N ALA A 419 18.04 18.64 9.30
CA ALA A 419 18.25 19.91 8.58
C ALA A 419 18.95 20.95 9.48
N MET A 420 18.55 21.06 10.75
CA MET A 420 19.18 21.97 11.71
C MET A 420 20.64 21.58 12.01
N LYS A 421 20.91 20.28 12.13
CA LYS A 421 22.29 19.76 12.29
C LYS A 421 23.15 20.06 11.05
N PHE A 422 22.59 19.92 9.86
CA PHE A 422 23.29 20.26 8.62
C PHE A 422 23.60 21.76 8.49
N ILE A 423 22.65 22.63 8.82
CA ILE A 423 22.87 24.09 8.91
C ILE A 423 23.95 24.43 9.94
N SER A 424 23.98 23.76 11.07
CA SER A 424 25.00 23.93 12.09
C SER A 424 26.41 23.57 11.60
N GLN A 425 26.52 22.45 10.89
CA GLN A 425 27.77 22.02 10.27
C GLN A 425 28.27 23.07 9.28
N SER A 426 27.38 23.57 8.43
CA SER A 426 27.67 24.63 7.46
C SER A 426 28.04 25.95 8.12
N TYR A 427 27.36 26.34 9.19
CA TYR A 427 27.71 27.53 9.98
C TYR A 427 29.12 27.45 10.54
N SER A 428 29.63 26.27 10.79
CA SER A 428 30.98 26.00 11.31
C SER A 428 32.00 25.59 10.23
N ASN A 429 31.79 26.03 8.98
CA ASN A 429 32.67 25.74 7.83
C ASN A 429 32.87 24.24 7.57
N GLY A 430 31.79 23.45 7.66
CA GLY A 430 31.79 22.03 7.33
C GLY A 430 32.31 21.09 8.43
N LYS A 431 32.64 21.56 9.62
CA LYS A 431 33.17 20.71 10.71
C LYS A 431 32.18 19.62 11.09
N LYS A 432 32.55 18.33 10.91
CA LYS A 432 31.74 17.15 11.19
C LYS A 432 31.22 17.11 12.64
N SER A 433 32.04 17.50 13.62
CA SER A 433 31.67 17.56 15.05
C SER A 433 30.51 18.53 15.35
N LYS A 434 30.11 19.37 14.40
CA LYS A 434 28.98 20.31 14.52
C LYS A 434 27.70 19.78 13.91
N TYR A 435 27.73 18.58 13.32
CA TYR A 435 26.53 17.81 12.99
C TYR A 435 25.97 17.06 14.24
N ASP A 436 26.81 16.74 15.22
CA ASP A 436 26.42 15.97 16.42
C ASP A 436 25.83 16.85 17.52
N LEU A 437 24.83 17.68 17.18
CA LEU A 437 24.12 18.49 18.18
C LEU A 437 23.07 17.68 18.92
N ASP A 438 23.00 17.92 20.23
CA ASP A 438 21.98 17.38 21.11
C ASP A 438 21.10 18.53 21.65
N PHE A 439 19.92 18.67 21.09
CA PHE A 439 19.01 19.75 21.46
C PHE A 439 18.37 19.59 22.84
N SER A 440 18.60 18.50 23.55
CA SER A 440 18.27 18.38 24.99
C SER A 440 19.26 19.18 25.84
N LYS A 441 20.50 19.42 25.37
CA LYS A 441 21.55 20.12 26.10
C LYS A 441 21.48 21.63 25.92
N SER A 442 21.41 22.37 27.02
CA SER A 442 21.37 23.85 27.04
C SER A 442 22.56 24.49 26.30
N LYS A 443 23.73 23.86 26.26
CA LYS A 443 24.91 24.34 25.52
C LYS A 443 24.64 24.37 24.01
N ASP A 444 24.06 23.31 23.46
CA ASP A 444 23.80 23.16 22.03
C ASP A 444 22.61 24.00 21.61
N GLN A 445 21.58 24.14 22.46
CA GLN A 445 20.48 25.09 22.27
C GLN A 445 20.99 26.53 22.18
N LYS A 446 21.85 26.95 23.11
CA LYS A 446 22.48 28.29 23.09
C LYS A 446 23.33 28.51 21.84
N TYR A 447 24.08 27.48 21.42
CA TYR A 447 24.88 27.54 20.21
C TYR A 447 23.97 27.71 18.98
N PHE A 448 22.94 26.88 18.81
CA PHE A 448 22.03 26.97 17.67
C PHE A 448 21.17 28.26 17.69
N SER A 449 20.78 28.75 18.88
CA SER A 449 20.13 30.04 19.03
C SER A 449 20.95 31.21 18.44
N ARG A 450 22.28 31.17 18.54
CA ARG A 450 23.15 32.15 17.88
C ARG A 450 23.09 32.03 16.35
N ILE A 451 22.94 30.81 15.83
CA ILE A 451 22.79 30.59 14.40
C ILE A 451 21.46 31.18 13.91
N ILE A 452 20.34 30.93 14.59
CA ILE A 452 19.02 31.49 14.24
C ILE A 452 19.02 33.02 14.29
N LYS A 453 19.69 33.61 15.28
CA LYS A 453 19.81 35.07 15.44
C LYS A 453 20.78 35.71 14.44
N SER A 454 21.63 34.92 13.77
CA SER A 454 22.59 35.41 12.82
C SER A 454 21.95 36.02 11.57
N LYS A 455 22.59 36.99 10.96
CA LYS A 455 22.16 37.56 9.66
C LYS A 455 22.09 36.47 8.57
N TYR A 456 22.95 35.47 8.64
CA TYR A 456 22.97 34.35 7.68
C TYR A 456 21.65 33.59 7.69
N PHE A 457 21.14 33.22 8.87
CA PHE A 457 19.89 32.48 8.99
C PHE A 457 18.69 33.37 8.60
N LYS A 458 18.63 34.60 9.13
CA LYS A 458 17.53 35.52 8.84
C LYS A 458 17.40 35.81 7.35
N ASN A 459 18.51 36.11 6.66
CA ASN A 459 18.48 36.43 5.24
C ASN A 459 18.13 35.21 4.35
N THR A 460 18.35 34.00 4.85
CA THR A 460 18.03 32.76 4.12
C THR A 460 16.57 32.34 4.31
N PHE A 461 16.00 32.53 5.53
CA PHE A 461 14.69 32.03 5.91
C PHE A 461 13.65 33.13 6.16
N ASP A 462 13.91 34.37 5.74
CA ASP A 462 12.96 35.46 5.84
C ASP A 462 11.80 35.25 4.85
N LYS A 463 10.57 35.21 5.38
CA LYS A 463 9.32 34.95 4.64
C LYS A 463 9.09 35.91 3.46
N SER A 464 9.65 37.12 3.52
CA SER A 464 9.49 38.13 2.47
C SER A 464 10.36 37.95 1.23
N LYS A 465 11.33 37.02 1.27
CA LYS A 465 12.34 36.80 0.22
C LYS A 465 12.50 35.32 -0.19
N ILE A 466 11.51 34.48 0.12
CA ILE A 466 11.54 33.08 -0.27
C ILE A 466 11.29 32.98 -1.78
N ASP A 467 12.36 33.11 -2.53
CA ASP A 467 12.44 32.57 -3.88
C ASP A 467 12.41 31.03 -3.78
N ASN A 468 11.84 30.38 -4.78
CA ASN A 468 11.66 28.91 -4.87
C ASN A 468 12.96 28.07 -4.72
N SER A 469 14.10 28.70 -4.44
CA SER A 469 15.41 28.08 -4.25
C SER A 469 15.64 27.44 -2.87
N ASN A 470 14.76 27.64 -1.89
CA ASN A 470 14.92 27.13 -0.51
C ASN A 470 14.13 25.83 -0.24
N GLY A 471 13.99 24.96 -1.26
CA GLY A 471 13.29 23.68 -1.18
C GLY A 471 13.80 22.70 -0.10
N PHE A 472 14.99 22.91 0.46
CA PHE A 472 15.56 22.01 1.46
C PHE A 472 14.78 22.05 2.79
N VAL A 473 14.46 23.23 3.31
CA VAL A 473 13.72 23.36 4.59
C VAL A 473 12.22 23.12 4.39
N SER A 474 11.67 23.52 3.26
CA SER A 474 10.28 23.25 2.90
C SER A 474 9.98 21.75 2.75
N SER A 475 11.01 20.91 2.61
CA SER A 475 10.86 19.46 2.64
C SER A 475 10.48 18.91 4.01
N PHE A 476 10.70 19.66 5.10
CA PHE A 476 10.47 19.24 6.47
C PHE A 476 9.40 20.07 7.20
N LEU A 477 9.08 21.25 6.70
CA LEU A 477 8.11 22.18 7.29
C LEU A 477 7.07 22.57 6.25
N ASP A 478 5.84 22.78 6.72
CA ASP A 478 4.80 23.39 5.90
C ASP A 478 5.03 24.90 5.68
N SER A 479 4.19 25.54 4.86
CA SER A 479 4.27 26.98 4.57
C SER A 479 4.06 27.86 5.80
N THR A 480 3.35 27.37 6.82
CA THR A 480 3.10 28.09 8.09
C THR A 480 4.21 27.90 9.11
N HIS A 481 5.08 26.91 8.91
CA HIS A 481 6.12 26.44 9.85
C HIS A 481 5.57 25.93 11.19
N LEU A 482 4.30 25.57 11.22
CA LEU A 482 3.64 25.02 12.39
C LEU A 482 3.63 23.48 12.35
N THR A 483 3.71 22.90 11.16
CA THR A 483 3.68 21.46 10.96
C THR A 483 5.05 20.98 10.47
N THR A 484 5.54 19.88 11.04
CA THR A 484 6.76 19.19 10.61
C THR A 484 6.49 17.72 10.39
N ARG A 485 7.33 17.09 9.56
CA ARG A 485 7.27 15.66 9.30
C ARG A 485 8.58 14.96 9.64
N ILE A 486 8.45 13.74 10.10
CA ILE A 486 9.54 12.78 10.22
C ILE A 486 9.30 11.74 9.13
N THR A 487 10.19 11.69 8.15
CA THR A 487 10.10 10.76 7.02
C THR A 487 11.05 9.59 7.25
N LEU A 488 10.56 8.39 7.02
CA LEU A 488 11.34 7.15 7.09
C LEU A 488 10.72 6.10 6.16
N GLN A 489 11.36 4.96 6.05
CA GLN A 489 10.84 3.83 5.29
C GLN A 489 10.59 2.66 6.23
N ILE A 490 9.62 1.83 5.89
CA ILE A 490 9.23 0.65 6.64
C ILE A 490 9.39 -0.61 5.78
N ALA A 491 9.83 -1.70 6.39
CA ALA A 491 9.89 -3.01 5.76
C ALA A 491 8.48 -3.57 5.51
N ASP A 492 8.36 -4.50 4.57
CA ASP A 492 7.10 -5.19 4.27
C ASP A 492 6.85 -6.32 5.29
N ILE A 493 6.20 -5.96 6.40
CA ILE A 493 6.00 -6.85 7.56
C ILE A 493 4.61 -7.46 7.66
N GLY A 494 3.75 -7.21 6.68
CA GLY A 494 2.36 -7.65 6.68
C GLY A 494 1.45 -6.90 7.66
N THR A 495 0.14 -6.99 7.42
CA THR A 495 -0.88 -6.18 8.12
C THR A 495 -0.87 -6.40 9.64
N ALA A 496 -0.85 -7.66 10.10
CA ALA A 496 -0.91 -7.97 11.54
C ALA A 496 0.30 -7.43 12.32
N SER A 497 1.50 -7.51 11.72
CA SER A 497 2.72 -6.95 12.32
C SER A 497 2.76 -5.42 12.23
N MET A 498 2.12 -4.85 11.19
CA MET A 498 1.99 -3.41 11.01
C MET A 498 1.18 -2.78 12.14
N ASP A 499 0.01 -3.33 12.48
CA ASP A 499 -0.83 -2.83 13.57
C ASP A 499 -0.08 -2.82 14.92
N SER A 500 0.67 -3.89 15.18
CA SER A 500 1.52 -3.99 16.37
C SER A 500 2.64 -2.93 16.37
N LEU A 501 3.27 -2.70 15.22
CA LEU A 501 4.31 -1.68 15.09
C LEU A 501 3.73 -0.27 15.24
N ILE A 502 2.60 0.03 14.59
CA ILE A 502 1.90 1.32 14.71
C ILE A 502 1.54 1.60 16.17
N SER A 503 1.01 0.60 16.88
CA SER A 503 0.68 0.73 18.30
C SER A 503 1.91 1.06 19.15
N ARG A 504 3.07 0.43 18.89
CA ARG A 504 4.33 0.77 19.58
C ARG A 504 4.85 2.17 19.23
N ILE A 505 4.74 2.56 17.95
CA ILE A 505 5.15 3.90 17.51
C ILE A 505 4.26 4.96 18.14
N ASN A 506 2.93 4.78 18.15
CA ASN A 506 2.01 5.70 18.80
C ASN A 506 2.31 5.84 20.29
N TYR A 507 2.58 4.73 20.98
CA TYR A 507 3.02 4.77 22.39
C TYR A 507 4.29 5.61 22.58
N LYS A 508 5.29 5.48 21.69
CA LYS A 508 6.52 6.29 21.73
C LYS A 508 6.23 7.77 21.43
N ILE A 509 5.37 8.05 20.45
CA ILE A 509 4.96 9.42 20.12
C ILE A 509 4.27 10.05 21.33
N ASP A 510 3.27 9.40 21.90
CA ASP A 510 2.51 9.95 23.02
C ASP A 510 3.39 10.15 24.25
N SER A 511 4.28 9.20 24.55
CA SER A 511 5.18 9.29 25.70
C SER A 511 6.22 10.41 25.58
N ILE A 512 6.70 10.70 24.36
CA ILE A 512 7.79 11.66 24.14
C ILE A 512 7.25 13.04 23.75
N ILE A 513 6.32 13.09 22.76
CA ILE A 513 5.80 14.36 22.25
C ILE A 513 4.77 14.96 23.19
N ASN A 514 3.84 14.14 23.72
CA ASN A 514 2.74 14.55 24.59
C ASN A 514 2.78 13.87 25.96
N PRO A 515 3.87 13.99 26.73
CA PRO A 515 4.02 13.24 27.98
C PRO A 515 2.92 13.53 28.99
N GLU A 516 2.33 14.73 28.97
CA GLU A 516 1.25 15.12 29.88
C GLU A 516 -0.08 14.46 29.48
N GLN A 517 -0.40 14.39 28.20
CA GLN A 517 -1.57 13.67 27.70
C GLN A 517 -1.42 12.17 27.93
N PHE A 518 -0.26 11.62 27.65
CA PHE A 518 0.07 10.22 27.89
C PHE A 518 -0.12 9.84 29.37
N LEU A 519 0.37 10.67 30.30
CA LEU A 519 0.16 10.47 31.73
C LEU A 519 -1.31 10.55 32.11
N TYR A 520 -2.07 11.46 31.50
CA TYR A 520 -3.52 11.59 31.72
C TYR A 520 -4.28 10.34 31.28
N GLU A 521 -4.06 9.85 30.06
CA GLU A 521 -4.73 8.65 29.56
C GLU A 521 -4.33 7.39 30.38
N THR A 522 -3.08 7.28 30.76
CA THR A 522 -2.60 6.19 31.62
C THR A 522 -3.23 6.27 33.01
N ALA A 523 -3.40 7.46 33.58
CA ALA A 523 -4.07 7.68 34.86
C ALA A 523 -5.57 7.36 34.77
N LYS A 524 -6.24 7.77 33.69
CA LYS A 524 -7.66 7.50 33.46
C LYS A 524 -7.98 6.02 33.44
N ASN A 525 -7.12 5.21 32.86
CA ASN A 525 -7.27 3.75 32.78
C ASN A 525 -7.00 3.02 34.10
N GLN A 526 -6.68 3.72 35.18
CA GLN A 526 -6.45 3.25 36.57
C GLN A 526 -5.39 2.13 36.74
N ASN A 527 -4.81 1.63 35.65
CA ASN A 527 -3.94 0.45 35.69
C ASN A 527 -2.51 0.74 36.19
N ASN A 528 -2.08 2.02 36.25
CA ASN A 528 -0.70 2.39 36.59
C ASN A 528 -0.58 3.66 37.46
N LEU A 529 -1.58 4.00 38.25
CA LEU A 529 -1.57 5.20 39.11
C LEU A 529 -0.38 5.24 40.08
N ASN A 530 -0.02 4.08 40.60
CA ASN A 530 1.17 3.92 41.46
C ASN A 530 2.47 4.34 40.78
N SER A 531 2.67 3.87 39.55
CA SER A 531 3.86 4.18 38.75
C SER A 531 3.95 5.67 38.45
N ILE A 532 2.82 6.28 38.05
CA ILE A 532 2.71 7.72 37.71
C ILE A 532 3.02 8.56 38.95
N TYR A 533 2.44 8.23 40.08
CA TYR A 533 2.70 8.95 41.35
C TYR A 533 4.15 8.82 41.78
N LYS A 534 4.72 7.61 41.75
CA LYS A 534 6.12 7.36 42.16
C LYS A 534 7.12 8.06 41.23
N SER A 535 6.86 8.13 39.93
CA SER A 535 7.82 8.67 38.96
C SER A 535 7.82 10.21 38.85
N ASN A 536 6.70 10.88 39.15
CA ASN A 536 6.55 12.30 38.86
C ASN A 536 6.49 13.19 40.11
N LYS A 537 7.55 13.99 40.35
CA LYS A 537 7.66 14.89 41.50
C LYS A 537 6.57 15.97 41.54
N ILE A 538 6.16 16.49 40.39
CA ILE A 538 5.13 17.54 40.28
C ILE A 538 3.77 16.97 40.67
N ILE A 539 3.44 15.79 40.19
CA ILE A 539 2.19 15.10 40.53
C ILE A 539 2.16 14.79 42.02
N ARG A 540 3.23 14.28 42.60
CA ARG A 540 3.34 14.05 44.04
C ARG A 540 3.05 15.32 44.86
N PHE A 541 3.64 16.44 44.46
CA PHE A 541 3.41 17.72 45.12
C PHE A 541 1.96 18.20 45.02
N ARG A 542 1.35 18.11 43.82
CA ARG A 542 -0.03 18.51 43.60
C ARG A 542 -1.04 17.62 44.34
N VAL A 543 -0.82 16.30 44.29
CA VAL A 543 -1.64 15.34 45.05
C VAL A 543 -1.58 15.60 46.52
N LYS A 544 -0.37 15.81 47.09
CA LYS A 544 -0.19 16.18 48.49
C LYS A 544 -0.98 17.45 48.83
N LYS A 545 -0.82 18.51 48.03
CA LYS A 545 -1.51 19.78 48.25
C LYS A 545 -3.04 19.64 48.20
N LYS A 546 -3.59 18.84 47.25
CA LYS A 546 -5.03 18.63 47.15
C LYS A 546 -5.58 17.85 48.34
N LEU A 547 -4.91 16.79 48.76
CA LEU A 547 -5.35 15.96 49.89
C LEU A 547 -5.25 16.68 51.21
N THR A 548 -4.23 17.54 51.42
CA THR A 548 -4.08 18.32 52.63
C THR A 548 -5.00 19.54 52.69
N ASN A 549 -5.25 20.21 51.57
CA ASN A 549 -6.18 21.37 51.51
C ASN A 549 -7.66 20.96 51.54
N GLY A 550 -7.99 19.69 51.27
CA GLY A 550 -9.36 19.15 51.33
C GLY A 550 -9.71 18.45 52.64
N ASP A 551 -8.90 18.56 53.68
CA ASP A 551 -9.04 17.90 55.00
C ASP A 551 -9.18 16.37 54.94
N LEU A 552 -8.85 15.76 53.77
CA LEU A 552 -8.95 14.32 53.57
C LEU A 552 -7.82 13.55 54.28
N ILE A 553 -6.64 14.18 54.46
CA ILE A 553 -5.50 13.64 55.18
C ILE A 553 -4.75 14.81 55.84
N SER A 554 -4.50 14.73 57.14
CA SER A 554 -3.73 15.77 57.83
C SER A 554 -2.29 15.80 57.30
N SER A 555 -1.67 16.99 57.25
CA SER A 555 -0.32 17.19 56.72
C SER A 555 0.75 16.37 57.46
N ASN A 556 0.50 16.03 58.72
CA ASN A 556 1.40 15.24 59.56
C ASN A 556 1.29 13.72 59.31
N ASN A 557 0.18 13.27 58.74
CA ASN A 557 -0.08 11.86 58.42
C ASN A 557 0.21 11.49 56.96
N PHE A 558 0.71 12.45 56.17
CA PHE A 558 1.06 12.15 54.79
C PHE A 558 2.40 11.39 54.76
N PRO A 559 2.45 10.20 54.09
CA PRO A 559 3.65 9.37 54.09
C PRO A 559 4.88 10.14 53.59
N SER A 560 5.94 10.15 54.39
CA SER A 560 7.20 10.84 54.07
C SER A 560 8.04 10.09 53.03
N SER A 561 7.85 8.78 52.90
CA SER A 561 8.57 7.93 51.96
C SER A 561 7.64 7.35 50.88
N ILE A 562 8.19 7.11 49.71
CA ILE A 562 7.43 6.52 48.56
C ILE A 562 6.94 5.11 48.90
N ASN A 563 7.66 4.36 49.73
CA ASN A 563 7.36 2.97 50.10
C ASN A 563 6.20 2.84 51.11
N SER A 564 5.92 3.90 51.87
CA SER A 564 4.82 3.90 52.85
C SER A 564 3.46 4.34 52.25
N ILE A 565 3.42 4.63 50.95
CA ILE A 565 2.23 5.09 50.26
C ILE A 565 1.32 3.93 49.80
N ASP A 566 1.82 2.70 49.84
CA ASP A 566 1.06 1.52 49.36
C ASP A 566 -0.28 1.32 50.10
N SER A 567 -0.38 1.78 51.35
CA SER A 567 -1.65 1.77 52.10
C SER A 567 -2.71 2.77 51.61
N LEU A 568 -2.33 3.78 50.85
CA LEU A 568 -3.24 4.79 50.28
C LEU A 568 -3.77 4.39 48.90
N TYR A 569 -3.17 3.41 48.28
CA TYR A 569 -3.62 2.90 46.99
C TYR A 569 -4.86 2.01 47.13
N GLY A 570 -5.97 2.39 46.80
CA GLY A 570 -7.27 1.78 46.99
C GLY A 570 -8.25 2.80 47.55
N ASN A 571 -7.74 3.91 48.06
CA ASN A 571 -8.56 5.03 48.46
C ASN A 571 -8.99 5.80 47.18
N LYS A 572 -10.28 5.83 46.94
CA LYS A 572 -10.90 6.51 45.77
C LYS A 572 -10.50 8.00 45.72
N ALA A 573 -10.36 8.67 46.87
CA ALA A 573 -9.97 10.08 46.96
C ALA A 573 -8.50 10.29 46.50
N PHE A 574 -7.59 9.39 46.87
CA PHE A 574 -6.21 9.45 46.45
C PHE A 574 -6.05 9.22 44.93
N ASN A 575 -6.74 8.20 44.41
CA ASN A 575 -6.73 7.91 42.98
C ASN A 575 -7.31 9.08 42.14
N ASN A 576 -8.43 9.66 42.58
CA ASN A 576 -9.00 10.85 41.96
C ASN A 576 -8.08 12.05 42.01
N ALA A 577 -7.38 12.28 43.14
CA ALA A 577 -6.39 13.36 43.26
C ALA A 577 -5.21 13.19 42.30
N ILE A 578 -4.77 11.97 42.02
CA ILE A 578 -3.76 11.70 40.97
C ILE A 578 -4.31 12.04 39.61
N VAL A 579 -5.49 11.52 39.22
CA VAL A 579 -6.11 11.77 37.92
C VAL A 579 -6.32 13.28 37.67
N GLU A 580 -6.88 13.99 38.65
CA GLU A 580 -7.08 15.43 38.55
C GLU A 580 -5.77 16.23 38.55
N SER A 581 -4.75 15.78 39.27
CA SER A 581 -3.43 16.42 39.22
C SER A 581 -2.74 16.27 37.88
N VAL A 582 -2.93 15.13 37.21
CA VAL A 582 -2.50 14.88 35.84
C VAL A 582 -3.32 15.70 34.85
N ALA A 583 -4.66 15.76 35.02
CA ALA A 583 -5.54 16.55 34.17
C ALA A 583 -5.18 18.06 34.19
N SER A 584 -4.78 18.58 35.37
CA SER A 584 -4.33 19.97 35.49
C SER A 584 -2.98 20.27 34.81
N LEU A 585 -2.21 19.25 34.43
CA LEU A 585 -1.04 19.41 33.56
C LEU A 585 -1.43 19.58 32.10
N LYS A 586 -2.55 18.98 31.68
CA LYS A 586 -3.04 19.02 30.29
C LYS A 586 -3.48 20.41 29.82
N VAL A 587 -3.94 21.28 30.74
CA VAL A 587 -4.43 22.62 30.41
C VAL A 587 -3.33 23.55 29.85
N GLY A 588 -2.04 23.16 29.96
CA GLY A 588 -0.90 23.92 29.43
C GLY A 588 -0.30 23.39 28.13
N SER A 589 -0.72 22.21 27.64
CA SER A 589 -0.12 21.57 26.47
C SER A 589 -1.16 21.33 25.37
N ASP A 590 -1.26 22.26 24.46
CA ASP A 590 -2.11 22.13 23.28
C ASP A 590 -1.28 21.61 22.08
N ILE A 591 -0.89 20.36 22.11
CA ILE A 591 -0.28 19.67 20.97
C ILE A 591 -1.27 18.62 20.50
N THR A 592 -1.84 18.81 19.32
CA THR A 592 -2.66 17.81 18.66
C THR A 592 -1.75 16.97 17.76
N GLY A 593 -1.50 15.72 18.14
CA GLY A 593 -0.98 14.71 17.25
C GLY A 593 -2.15 14.09 16.47
N SER A 594 -2.10 14.16 15.15
CA SER A 594 -3.00 13.45 14.23
C SER A 594 -2.19 12.58 13.30
#